data_eb113a6c9e9e56a3b8e04637b689a4e3
#
_entry.id   eb113a6c9e9e56a3b8e04637b689a4e3
#
_cell.length_a   1.000
_cell.length_b   1.000
_cell.length_c   1.000
_cell.angle_alpha   90.00
_cell.angle_beta   90.00
_cell.angle_gamma   90.00
#
_symmetry.space_group_name_H-M   'P 1'
#
loop_
_entity.id
_entity.type
_entity.pdbx_description
1 polymer ?
#
loop_
_entity_poly.entity_id
_entity_poly.type
_entity_poly.pdbx_seq_one_letter_code
_entity_poly.pdbx_strand_id
1 'polypeptide(L)'
;QYGTEISIVLLDFIMSGMDGLGVLNVMNKEHLIEDIPVIMISSEDSALHIRQAYEMGVSDYISRPFDTNVVRQRVYNTIKLYAKQRKLIDLVAGQMREKEKNNQIMVNILSHIVECRNGESGQHVRNIGILTKLLLKKLMQKTDRYQMTWGDLNRIALASALHDIGKIGIEEAILNKPGKLMQEEYEKMKKHTVIGWSMLQNLKQYQEEPLVRIAEQICRWHHERYDGKGYPDGLKGDEIPISAQVVSLADVYDALTNERVYKKAIPHEKAIEMIVTGECGQFNPMLIECLLEIKEDIPIQLMNAEYRNSWTPLDVWGGGNALMT
;
A
#
# COMPACT_ATOMS: atom_id res chain seq x y z
N GLN A 1 18.14 12.99 -20.50
CA GLN A 1 18.13 11.71 -21.26
C GLN A 1 19.19 10.70 -20.75
N TYR A 2 20.29 11.18 -20.09
CA TYR A 2 21.42 10.34 -19.63
C TYR A 2 21.63 10.36 -18.11
N GLY A 3 20.70 10.90 -17.32
CA GLY A 3 20.88 11.14 -15.88
C GLY A 3 21.31 9.93 -15.05
N THR A 4 20.85 8.72 -15.41
CA THR A 4 21.22 7.47 -14.71
C THR A 4 22.59 6.92 -15.12
N GLU A 5 23.17 7.38 -16.24
CA GLU A 5 24.45 6.93 -16.78
C GLU A 5 25.62 7.80 -16.32
N ILE A 6 25.34 9.03 -15.84
CA ILE A 6 26.35 9.97 -15.38
C ILE A 6 26.72 9.63 -13.92
N SER A 7 27.99 9.31 -13.71
CA SER A 7 28.52 8.99 -12.36
C SER A 7 29.06 10.21 -11.62
N ILE A 8 29.48 11.26 -12.33
CA ILE A 8 30.05 12.50 -11.80
C ILE A 8 30.06 13.57 -12.89
N VAL A 9 29.91 14.82 -12.50
CA VAL A 9 30.12 15.99 -13.35
C VAL A 9 31.38 16.73 -12.90
N LEU A 10 32.31 16.96 -13.81
CA LEU A 10 33.42 17.90 -13.62
C LEU A 10 33.05 19.20 -14.33
N LEU A 11 32.85 20.25 -13.57
CA LEU A 11 32.30 21.50 -14.04
C LEU A 11 33.32 22.62 -13.94
N ASP A 12 33.69 23.23 -15.06
CA ASP A 12 34.49 24.45 -15.03
C ASP A 12 33.60 25.64 -14.58
N PHE A 13 34.17 26.52 -13.76
CA PHE A 13 33.47 27.71 -13.30
C PHE A 13 33.25 28.70 -14.44
N ILE A 14 34.28 28.94 -15.25
CA ILE A 14 34.27 29.90 -16.38
C ILE A 14 34.13 29.16 -17.71
N MET A 15 32.94 29.31 -18.29
CA MET A 15 32.63 28.72 -19.61
C MET A 15 31.96 29.76 -20.52
N SER A 16 32.16 29.64 -21.84
CA SER A 16 31.46 30.49 -22.83
C SER A 16 29.97 30.14 -22.88
N GLY A 17 29.12 31.13 -22.77
CA GLY A 17 27.66 30.97 -22.76
C GLY A 17 27.10 30.86 -21.34
N MET A 18 26.82 29.67 -20.86
CA MET A 18 26.36 29.43 -19.49
C MET A 18 27.58 29.12 -18.62
N ASP A 19 27.76 29.85 -17.52
CA ASP A 19 28.83 29.60 -16.54
C ASP A 19 28.52 28.40 -15.62
N GLY A 20 29.51 28.00 -14.81
CA GLY A 20 29.34 26.87 -13.92
C GLY A 20 28.22 27.04 -12.87
N LEU A 21 27.99 28.26 -12.38
CA LEU A 21 26.91 28.54 -11.44
C LEU A 21 25.55 28.44 -12.13
N GLY A 22 25.46 28.85 -13.41
CA GLY A 22 24.26 28.70 -14.21
C GLY A 22 23.89 27.23 -14.41
N VAL A 23 24.90 26.37 -14.67
CA VAL A 23 24.68 24.92 -14.76
C VAL A 23 24.19 24.33 -13.44
N LEU A 24 24.84 24.71 -12.32
CA LEU A 24 24.40 24.26 -10.98
C LEU A 24 22.96 24.68 -10.67
N ASN A 25 22.58 25.89 -11.07
CA ASN A 25 21.21 26.38 -10.87
C ASN A 25 20.19 25.51 -11.62
N VAL A 26 20.50 25.11 -12.86
CA VAL A 26 19.66 24.19 -13.64
C VAL A 26 19.62 22.81 -12.97
N MET A 27 20.77 22.28 -12.54
CA MET A 27 20.83 20.97 -11.87
C MET A 27 20.03 20.95 -10.55
N ASN A 28 20.07 22.04 -9.79
CA ASN A 28 19.24 22.18 -8.58
C ASN A 28 17.75 22.24 -8.89
N LYS A 29 17.37 23.04 -9.88
CA LYS A 29 15.97 23.17 -10.30
C LYS A 29 15.37 21.84 -10.77
N GLU A 30 16.17 21.03 -11.43
CA GLU A 30 15.78 19.68 -11.92
C GLU A 30 16.09 18.56 -10.91
N HIS A 31 16.49 18.89 -9.67
CA HIS A 31 16.87 17.93 -8.61
C HIS A 31 18.00 16.94 -8.98
N LEU A 32 18.79 17.24 -10.00
CA LEU A 32 19.86 16.37 -10.46
C LEU A 32 21.07 16.32 -9.54
N ILE A 33 21.30 17.39 -8.77
CA ILE A 33 22.47 17.51 -7.88
C ILE A 33 22.37 16.58 -6.66
N GLU A 34 21.17 16.13 -6.32
CA GLU A 34 20.95 15.17 -5.22
C GLU A 34 21.51 13.80 -5.56
N ASP A 35 21.46 13.41 -6.86
CA ASP A 35 21.86 12.11 -7.35
C ASP A 35 23.21 12.09 -8.06
N ILE A 36 23.64 13.22 -8.62
CA ILE A 36 24.84 13.30 -9.46
C ILE A 36 25.84 14.24 -8.76
N PRO A 37 26.97 13.73 -8.24
CA PRO A 37 27.98 14.57 -7.64
C PRO A 37 28.62 15.51 -8.66
N VAL A 38 28.87 16.73 -8.23
CA VAL A 38 29.54 17.75 -9.04
C VAL A 38 30.83 18.15 -8.37
N ILE A 39 31.93 18.11 -9.10
CA ILE A 39 33.21 18.70 -8.69
C ILE A 39 33.44 19.92 -9.57
N MET A 40 33.53 21.09 -8.95
CA MET A 40 33.83 22.33 -9.65
C MET A 40 35.34 22.52 -9.78
N ILE A 41 35.81 22.93 -10.97
CA ILE A 41 37.22 23.20 -11.27
C ILE A 41 37.33 24.65 -11.70
N SER A 42 38.22 25.46 -11.07
CA SER A 42 38.40 26.87 -11.43
C SER A 42 39.78 27.37 -11.20
N SER A 43 40.18 28.41 -11.92
CA SER A 43 41.33 29.24 -11.64
C SER A 43 41.01 30.40 -10.71
N GLU A 44 39.75 30.58 -10.35
CA GLU A 44 39.29 31.66 -9.49
C GLU A 44 39.24 31.21 -8.03
N ASP A 45 40.07 31.82 -7.20
CA ASP A 45 40.21 31.46 -5.76
C ASP A 45 39.42 32.41 -4.84
N SER A 46 38.39 33.11 -5.36
CA SER A 46 37.55 33.95 -4.54
C SER A 46 36.80 33.11 -3.50
N ALA A 47 37.05 33.37 -2.22
CA ALA A 47 36.35 32.70 -1.13
C ALA A 47 34.82 32.83 -1.24
N LEU A 48 34.32 33.87 -1.87
CA LEU A 48 32.89 34.10 -2.11
C LEU A 48 32.34 33.06 -3.12
N HIS A 49 33.03 32.85 -4.24
CA HIS A 49 32.58 31.92 -5.27
C HIS A 49 32.67 30.46 -4.81
N ILE A 50 33.72 30.12 -4.07
CA ILE A 50 33.88 28.80 -3.45
C ILE A 50 32.72 28.52 -2.50
N ARG A 51 32.38 29.45 -1.63
CA ARG A 51 31.27 29.36 -0.68
C ARG A 51 29.93 29.21 -1.40
N GLN A 52 29.71 30.03 -2.42
CA GLN A 52 28.48 29.96 -3.23
C GLN A 52 28.32 28.61 -3.93
N ALA A 53 29.38 28.05 -4.49
CA ALA A 53 29.35 26.73 -5.09
C ALA A 53 28.94 25.64 -4.09
N TYR A 54 29.51 25.63 -2.89
CA TYR A 54 29.14 24.67 -1.84
C TYR A 54 27.69 24.88 -1.35
N GLU A 55 27.25 26.13 -1.20
CA GLU A 55 25.83 26.43 -0.88
C GLU A 55 24.85 25.91 -1.95
N MET A 56 25.30 25.83 -3.20
CA MET A 56 24.53 25.25 -4.31
C MET A 56 24.65 23.72 -4.42
N GLY A 57 25.36 23.05 -3.50
CA GLY A 57 25.40 21.59 -3.40
C GLY A 57 26.55 20.92 -4.15
N VAL A 58 27.61 21.66 -4.52
CA VAL A 58 28.83 21.08 -5.12
C VAL A 58 29.49 20.13 -4.12
N SER A 59 29.85 18.94 -4.57
CA SER A 59 30.47 17.92 -3.73
C SER A 59 31.93 18.23 -3.37
N ASP A 60 32.65 18.90 -4.29
CA ASP A 60 34.03 19.34 -4.08
C ASP A 60 34.39 20.50 -5.02
N TYR A 61 35.43 21.24 -4.66
CA TYR A 61 35.98 22.37 -5.42
C TYR A 61 37.49 22.22 -5.58
N ILE A 62 38.02 22.38 -6.79
CA ILE A 62 39.43 22.21 -7.11
C ILE A 62 39.96 23.46 -7.78
N SER A 63 40.93 24.15 -7.14
CA SER A 63 41.58 25.34 -7.67
C SER A 63 42.69 24.95 -8.64
N ARG A 64 42.90 25.75 -9.67
CA ARG A 64 44.07 25.68 -10.58
C ARG A 64 45.18 26.58 -10.08
N PRO A 65 46.47 26.17 -10.19
CA PRO A 65 46.97 24.92 -10.77
C PRO A 65 46.77 23.73 -9.83
N PHE A 66 46.50 22.55 -10.39
CA PHE A 66 46.25 21.34 -9.58
C PHE A 66 47.20 20.20 -9.98
N ASP A 67 47.47 19.30 -9.04
CA ASP A 67 48.09 18.02 -9.26
C ASP A 67 47.08 17.04 -9.83
N THR A 68 47.38 16.45 -11.02
CA THR A 68 46.49 15.52 -11.69
C THR A 68 46.18 14.27 -10.86
N ASN A 69 47.15 13.80 -10.04
CA ASN A 69 46.94 12.63 -9.21
C ASN A 69 45.97 12.96 -8.05
N VAL A 70 46.05 14.17 -7.50
CA VAL A 70 45.11 14.65 -6.44
C VAL A 70 43.69 14.75 -7.00
N VAL A 71 43.53 15.35 -8.21
CA VAL A 71 42.21 15.42 -8.88
C VAL A 71 41.65 14.02 -9.12
N ARG A 72 42.46 13.13 -9.68
CA ARG A 72 42.07 11.74 -9.94
C ARG A 72 41.58 11.04 -8.66
N GLN A 73 42.30 11.24 -7.56
CA GLN A 73 41.94 10.62 -6.27
C GLN A 73 40.64 11.21 -5.69
N ARG A 74 40.42 12.52 -5.81
CA ARG A 74 39.17 13.17 -5.37
C ARG A 74 37.97 12.66 -6.17
N VAL A 75 38.09 12.64 -7.50
CA VAL A 75 37.05 12.08 -8.41
C VAL A 75 36.73 10.65 -8.03
N TYR A 76 37.76 9.80 -7.88
CA TYR A 76 37.59 8.40 -7.50
C TYR A 76 36.87 8.24 -6.15
N ASN A 77 37.28 9.01 -5.14
CA ASN A 77 36.68 8.96 -3.81
C ASN A 77 35.22 9.43 -3.84
N THR A 78 34.91 10.48 -4.60
CA THR A 78 33.55 11.00 -4.75
C THR A 78 32.66 9.97 -5.44
N ILE A 79 33.07 9.40 -6.55
CA ILE A 79 32.33 8.33 -7.25
C ILE A 79 32.09 7.15 -6.31
N LYS A 80 33.12 6.71 -5.58
CA LYS A 80 33.03 5.59 -4.64
C LYS A 80 32.06 5.85 -3.49
N LEU A 81 32.01 7.08 -2.97
CA LEU A 81 31.10 7.50 -1.91
C LEU A 81 29.65 7.44 -2.39
N TYR A 82 29.36 8.07 -3.51
CA TYR A 82 28.01 8.09 -4.08
C TYR A 82 27.53 6.71 -4.52
N ALA A 83 28.40 5.88 -5.09
CA ALA A 83 28.08 4.50 -5.40
C ALA A 83 27.70 3.68 -4.15
N LYS A 84 28.41 3.88 -3.03
CA LYS A 84 28.07 3.24 -1.76
C LYS A 84 26.74 3.74 -1.21
N GLN A 85 26.47 5.05 -1.30
CA GLN A 85 25.23 5.65 -0.86
C GLN A 85 24.02 5.11 -1.64
N ARG A 86 24.12 5.06 -2.99
CA ARG A 86 23.07 4.45 -3.84
C ARG A 86 22.82 3.00 -3.46
N LYS A 87 23.91 2.21 -3.33
CA LYS A 87 23.78 0.80 -2.91
C LYS A 87 23.10 0.65 -1.56
N LEU A 88 23.37 1.54 -0.60
CA LEU A 88 22.70 1.53 0.70
C LEU A 88 21.22 1.86 0.59
N ILE A 89 20.86 2.87 -0.20
CA ILE A 89 19.46 3.24 -0.47
C ILE A 89 18.71 2.06 -1.09
N ASP A 90 19.29 1.41 -2.11
CA ASP A 90 18.69 0.25 -2.77
C ASP A 90 18.51 -0.93 -1.81
N LEU A 91 19.50 -1.17 -0.94
CA LEU A 91 19.44 -2.23 0.08
C LEU A 91 18.32 -1.95 1.08
N VAL A 92 18.24 -0.73 1.62
CA VAL A 92 17.18 -0.33 2.54
C VAL A 92 15.80 -0.44 1.89
N ALA A 93 15.64 0.07 0.67
CA ALA A 93 14.40 -0.03 -0.07
C ALA A 93 14.02 -1.51 -0.35
N GLY A 94 15.01 -2.36 -0.63
CA GLY A 94 14.83 -3.80 -0.79
C GLY A 94 14.33 -4.46 0.50
N GLN A 95 14.99 -4.18 1.62
CA GLN A 95 14.59 -4.71 2.94
C GLN A 95 13.19 -4.24 3.36
N MET A 96 12.84 -2.97 3.09
CA MET A 96 11.51 -2.46 3.38
C MET A 96 10.43 -3.20 2.57
N ARG A 97 10.65 -3.42 1.27
CA ARG A 97 9.74 -4.20 0.42
C ARG A 97 9.59 -5.65 0.90
N GLU A 98 10.67 -6.28 1.30
CA GLU A 98 10.66 -7.66 1.83
C GLU A 98 9.89 -7.73 3.16
N LYS A 99 10.13 -6.79 4.07
CA LYS A 99 9.40 -6.68 5.34
C LYS A 99 7.90 -6.52 5.11
N GLU A 100 7.51 -5.63 4.19
CA GLU A 100 6.10 -5.41 3.85
C GLU A 100 5.45 -6.67 3.27
N LYS A 101 6.16 -7.37 2.36
CA LYS A 101 5.71 -8.66 1.80
C LYS A 101 5.53 -9.72 2.89
N ASN A 102 6.48 -9.83 3.82
CA ASN A 102 6.41 -10.80 4.92
C ASN A 102 5.23 -10.50 5.85
N ASN A 103 4.99 -9.23 6.19
CA ASN A 103 3.83 -8.83 6.96
C ASN A 103 2.52 -9.20 6.25
N GLN A 104 2.42 -8.96 4.93
CA GLN A 104 1.25 -9.35 4.13
C GLN A 104 1.03 -10.87 4.17
N ILE A 105 2.09 -11.66 4.01
CA ILE A 105 2.01 -13.13 4.06
C ILE A 105 1.51 -13.59 5.43
N MET A 106 2.07 -13.06 6.53
CA MET A 106 1.66 -13.45 7.88
C MET A 106 0.21 -13.12 8.17
N VAL A 107 -0.25 -11.92 7.81
CA VAL A 107 -1.66 -11.52 7.99
C VAL A 107 -2.58 -12.42 7.16
N ASN A 108 -2.22 -12.69 5.90
CA ASN A 108 -3.01 -13.58 5.03
C ASN A 108 -3.08 -15.01 5.57
N ILE A 109 -1.99 -15.54 6.13
CA ILE A 109 -1.98 -16.88 6.76
C ILE A 109 -2.94 -16.89 7.96
N LEU A 110 -2.87 -15.89 8.84
CA LEU A 110 -3.74 -15.80 10.01
C LEU A 110 -5.22 -15.74 9.60
N SER A 111 -5.54 -14.88 8.65
CA SER A 111 -6.91 -14.76 8.13
C SER A 111 -7.39 -16.07 7.48
N HIS A 112 -6.54 -16.70 6.69
CA HIS A 112 -6.88 -17.97 6.04
C HIS A 112 -7.14 -19.10 7.06
N ILE A 113 -6.39 -19.16 8.15
CA ILE A 113 -6.63 -20.14 9.23
C ILE A 113 -8.04 -19.94 9.83
N VAL A 114 -8.47 -18.70 10.01
CA VAL A 114 -9.81 -18.40 10.52
C VAL A 114 -10.89 -18.75 9.51
N GLU A 115 -10.68 -18.41 8.23
CA GLU A 115 -11.64 -18.70 7.15
C GLU A 115 -11.78 -20.20 6.84
N CYS A 116 -10.70 -20.98 6.90
CA CYS A 116 -10.78 -22.44 6.76
C CYS A 116 -11.76 -23.06 7.76
N ARG A 117 -11.93 -22.44 8.93
CA ARG A 117 -12.89 -22.89 9.93
C ARG A 117 -14.34 -22.62 9.53
N ASN A 118 -14.59 -21.63 8.67
CA ASN A 118 -15.93 -21.25 8.18
C ASN A 118 -16.27 -21.92 6.85
N GLY A 119 -15.38 -22.72 6.26
CA GLY A 119 -15.52 -23.22 4.92
C GLY A 119 -15.44 -22.13 3.84
N GLU A 120 -15.00 -20.91 4.18
CA GLU A 120 -14.74 -19.83 3.24
C GLU A 120 -13.37 -20.01 2.58
N SER A 121 -13.23 -19.57 1.34
CA SER A 121 -11.96 -19.68 0.61
C SER A 121 -11.10 -18.44 0.86
N GLY A 122 -9.77 -18.60 0.93
CA GLY A 122 -8.82 -17.48 1.03
C GLY A 122 -8.93 -16.43 -0.11
N GLN A 123 -9.85 -16.64 -1.06
CA GLN A 123 -10.23 -15.70 -2.10
C GLN A 123 -10.95 -14.47 -1.51
N HIS A 124 -11.83 -14.68 -0.53
CA HIS A 124 -12.58 -13.63 0.15
C HIS A 124 -11.65 -12.56 0.74
N VAL A 125 -10.67 -12.95 1.55
CA VAL A 125 -9.70 -12.01 2.14
C VAL A 125 -8.97 -11.19 1.08
N ARG A 126 -8.54 -11.84 -0.01
CA ARG A 126 -7.86 -11.13 -1.11
C ARG A 126 -8.75 -10.12 -1.80
N ASN A 127 -9.98 -10.52 -2.09
CA ASN A 127 -10.95 -9.66 -2.76
C ASN A 127 -11.25 -8.43 -1.93
N ILE A 128 -11.49 -8.59 -0.63
CA ILE A 128 -11.71 -7.46 0.29
C ILE A 128 -10.51 -6.52 0.29
N GLY A 129 -9.27 -7.04 0.34
CA GLY A 129 -8.07 -6.23 0.28
C GLY A 129 -7.94 -5.41 -1.01
N ILE A 130 -8.27 -6.01 -2.16
CA ILE A 130 -8.27 -5.35 -3.48
C ILE A 130 -9.35 -4.27 -3.54
N LEU A 131 -10.58 -4.61 -3.18
CA LEU A 131 -11.71 -3.70 -3.16
C LEU A 131 -11.46 -2.50 -2.24
N THR A 132 -10.94 -2.77 -1.04
CA THR A 132 -10.54 -1.73 -0.08
C THR A 132 -9.52 -0.77 -0.70
N LYS A 133 -8.49 -1.28 -1.40
CA LYS A 133 -7.50 -0.45 -2.10
C LYS A 133 -8.12 0.40 -3.20
N LEU A 134 -8.98 -0.18 -4.03
CA LEU A 134 -9.64 0.53 -5.13
C LEU A 134 -10.52 1.67 -4.60
N LEU A 135 -11.35 1.39 -3.60
CA LEU A 135 -12.24 2.37 -2.98
C LEU A 135 -11.45 3.51 -2.31
N LEU A 136 -10.42 3.18 -1.52
CA LEU A 136 -9.59 4.17 -0.84
C LEU A 136 -8.80 5.04 -1.82
N LYS A 137 -8.22 4.43 -2.88
CA LYS A 137 -7.53 5.17 -3.94
C LYS A 137 -8.46 6.19 -4.58
N LYS A 138 -9.70 5.79 -4.86
CA LYS A 138 -10.70 6.69 -5.45
C LYS A 138 -11.13 7.77 -4.47
N LEU A 139 -11.34 7.42 -3.21
CA LEU A 139 -11.69 8.35 -2.15
C LEU A 139 -10.64 9.45 -1.97
N MET A 140 -9.35 9.09 -1.94
CA MET A 140 -8.23 10.04 -1.85
C MET A 140 -8.17 11.00 -3.03
N GLN A 141 -8.64 10.60 -4.21
CA GLN A 141 -8.73 11.49 -5.38
C GLN A 141 -9.89 12.48 -5.29
N LYS A 142 -10.96 12.12 -4.57
CA LYS A 142 -12.19 12.93 -4.46
C LYS A 142 -12.17 13.93 -3.32
N THR A 143 -11.46 13.62 -2.22
CA THR A 143 -11.52 14.45 -1.03
C THR A 143 -10.28 14.31 -0.14
N ASP A 144 -9.85 15.44 0.42
CA ASP A 144 -8.80 15.50 1.45
C ASP A 144 -9.37 15.37 2.87
N ARG A 145 -10.69 15.15 3.02
CA ARG A 145 -11.38 15.11 4.31
C ARG A 145 -10.74 14.16 5.33
N TYR A 146 -10.25 13.03 4.86
CA TYR A 146 -9.71 11.97 5.72
C TYR A 146 -8.19 12.04 5.90
N GLN A 147 -7.50 13.01 5.25
CA GLN A 147 -6.05 13.25 5.34
C GLN A 147 -5.21 11.97 5.27
N MET A 148 -5.61 11.02 4.40
CA MET A 148 -4.95 9.73 4.25
C MET A 148 -3.71 9.81 3.37
N THR A 149 -2.68 9.08 3.78
CA THR A 149 -1.48 8.84 2.98
C THR A 149 -1.57 7.51 2.23
N TRP A 150 -0.69 7.30 1.23
CA TRP A 150 -0.53 5.99 0.60
C TRP A 150 -0.14 4.87 1.59
N GLY A 151 0.58 5.24 2.66
CA GLY A 151 0.90 4.33 3.75
C GLY A 151 -0.35 3.90 4.53
N ASP A 152 -1.28 4.82 4.78
CA ASP A 152 -2.55 4.51 5.45
C ASP A 152 -3.43 3.61 4.58
N LEU A 153 -3.53 3.89 3.27
CA LEU A 153 -4.24 3.05 2.33
C LEU A 153 -3.75 1.59 2.40
N ASN A 154 -2.43 1.38 2.34
CA ASN A 154 -1.86 0.03 2.39
C ASN A 154 -2.12 -0.64 3.75
N ARG A 155 -2.02 0.11 4.86
CA ARG A 155 -2.32 -0.41 6.21
C ARG A 155 -3.78 -0.82 6.35
N ILE A 156 -4.72 0.00 5.88
CA ILE A 156 -6.16 -0.33 5.92
C ILE A 156 -6.45 -1.57 5.09
N ALA A 157 -5.90 -1.64 3.89
CA ALA A 157 -6.07 -2.81 3.02
C ALA A 157 -5.45 -4.09 3.59
N LEU A 158 -4.34 -3.99 4.33
CA LEU A 158 -3.76 -5.12 5.05
C LEU A 158 -4.61 -5.51 6.25
N ALA A 159 -5.05 -4.53 7.04
CA ALA A 159 -5.87 -4.75 8.21
C ALA A 159 -7.26 -5.32 7.87
N SER A 160 -7.80 -5.05 6.66
CA SER A 160 -9.08 -5.58 6.21
C SER A 160 -9.14 -7.11 6.23
N ALA A 161 -7.99 -7.78 6.03
CA ALA A 161 -7.89 -9.22 6.14
C ALA A 161 -8.24 -9.78 7.52
N LEU A 162 -8.18 -8.95 8.56
CA LEU A 162 -8.43 -9.35 9.95
C LEU A 162 -9.87 -9.06 10.42
N HIS A 163 -10.76 -8.50 9.56
CA HIS A 163 -12.10 -8.07 9.97
C HIS A 163 -12.87 -9.15 10.73
N ASP A 164 -12.75 -10.38 10.29
CA ASP A 164 -13.46 -11.55 10.78
C ASP A 164 -12.66 -12.45 11.74
N ILE A 165 -11.50 -12.00 12.23
CA ILE A 165 -10.64 -12.83 13.10
C ILE A 165 -11.36 -13.32 14.37
N GLY A 166 -12.34 -12.56 14.84
CA GLY A 166 -13.14 -12.93 16.01
C GLY A 166 -14.08 -14.13 15.80
N LYS A 167 -14.29 -14.58 14.55
CA LYS A 167 -15.03 -15.82 14.25
C LYS A 167 -14.38 -17.05 14.90
N ILE A 168 -13.09 -16.96 15.25
CA ILE A 168 -12.41 -18.02 15.99
C ILE A 168 -13.06 -18.32 17.36
N GLY A 169 -13.71 -17.33 17.96
CA GLY A 169 -14.41 -17.47 19.25
C GLY A 169 -15.89 -17.85 19.13
N ILE A 170 -16.41 -18.07 17.91
CA ILE A 170 -17.79 -18.49 17.70
C ILE A 170 -17.89 -20.02 17.72
N GLU A 171 -18.95 -20.53 18.36
CA GLU A 171 -19.26 -21.95 18.43
C GLU A 171 -19.42 -22.55 17.02
N GLU A 172 -18.79 -23.66 16.74
CA GLU A 172 -18.78 -24.28 15.42
C GLU A 172 -20.19 -24.67 14.91
N ALA A 173 -21.07 -25.07 15.81
CA ALA A 173 -22.48 -25.39 15.52
C ALA A 173 -23.27 -24.16 15.00
N ILE A 174 -22.85 -22.95 15.35
CA ILE A 174 -23.44 -21.70 14.86
C ILE A 174 -22.73 -21.27 13.58
N LEU A 175 -21.40 -21.30 13.60
CA LEU A 175 -20.56 -20.84 12.52
C LEU A 175 -20.82 -21.62 11.22
N ASN A 176 -20.92 -22.95 11.31
CA ASN A 176 -21.08 -23.87 10.18
C ASN A 176 -22.51 -24.42 10.06
N LYS A 177 -23.50 -23.74 10.66
CA LYS A 177 -24.88 -24.20 10.61
C LYS A 177 -25.41 -24.28 9.18
N PRO A 178 -25.90 -25.44 8.72
CA PRO A 178 -26.52 -25.56 7.43
C PRO A 178 -27.91 -24.90 7.43
N GLY A 179 -27.99 -23.65 6.99
CA GLY A 179 -29.23 -22.90 6.89
C GLY A 179 -29.22 -21.55 7.63
N LYS A 180 -30.42 -20.95 7.78
CA LYS A 180 -30.54 -19.65 8.45
C LYS A 180 -30.33 -19.78 9.97
N LEU A 181 -29.62 -18.83 10.54
CA LEU A 181 -29.45 -18.70 11.98
C LEU A 181 -30.80 -18.29 12.61
N MET A 182 -31.12 -18.87 13.78
CA MET A 182 -32.18 -18.37 14.63
C MET A 182 -31.74 -17.02 15.25
N GLN A 183 -32.68 -16.25 15.78
CA GLN A 183 -32.38 -14.94 16.35
C GLN A 183 -31.28 -15.00 17.42
N GLU A 184 -31.34 -15.96 18.34
CA GLU A 184 -30.35 -16.14 19.41
C GLU A 184 -28.95 -16.50 18.85
N GLU A 185 -28.92 -17.35 17.83
CA GLU A 185 -27.69 -17.74 17.16
C GLU A 185 -27.08 -16.55 16.40
N TYR A 186 -27.93 -15.74 15.78
CA TYR A 186 -27.51 -14.52 15.10
C TYR A 186 -26.92 -13.51 16.09
N GLU A 187 -27.52 -13.34 17.29
CA GLU A 187 -26.95 -12.51 18.35
C GLU A 187 -25.58 -13.03 18.84
N LYS A 188 -25.41 -14.36 18.88
CA LYS A 188 -24.09 -14.94 19.17
C LYS A 188 -23.09 -14.72 18.04
N MET A 189 -23.51 -14.86 16.79
CA MET A 189 -22.67 -14.61 15.61
C MET A 189 -22.15 -13.18 15.58
N LYS A 190 -23.00 -12.17 15.88
CA LYS A 190 -22.58 -10.75 15.93
C LYS A 190 -21.43 -10.49 16.90
N LYS A 191 -21.25 -11.34 17.92
CA LYS A 191 -20.16 -11.18 18.89
C LYS A 191 -18.76 -11.31 18.30
N HIS A 192 -18.62 -11.88 17.07
CA HIS A 192 -17.29 -11.97 16.44
C HIS A 192 -16.61 -10.58 16.33
N THR A 193 -17.38 -9.50 16.12
CA THR A 193 -16.84 -8.14 16.06
C THR A 193 -16.16 -7.72 17.36
N VAL A 194 -16.84 -7.96 18.48
CA VAL A 194 -16.33 -7.63 19.83
C VAL A 194 -15.21 -8.60 20.25
N ILE A 195 -15.33 -9.87 19.90
CA ILE A 195 -14.29 -10.89 20.18
C ILE A 195 -13.00 -10.52 19.44
N GLY A 196 -13.05 -10.23 18.13
CA GLY A 196 -11.89 -9.84 17.33
C GLY A 196 -11.23 -8.56 17.86
N TRP A 197 -12.03 -7.55 18.16
CA TRP A 197 -11.55 -6.33 18.81
C TRP A 197 -10.86 -6.63 20.14
N SER A 198 -11.47 -7.43 21.03
CA SER A 198 -10.90 -7.79 22.32
C SER A 198 -9.60 -8.57 22.20
N MET A 199 -9.47 -9.46 21.20
CA MET A 199 -8.23 -10.18 20.94
C MET A 199 -7.08 -9.24 20.61
N LEU A 200 -7.32 -8.22 19.76
CA LEU A 200 -6.34 -7.21 19.41
C LEU A 200 -6.02 -6.29 20.60
N GLN A 201 -7.01 -5.89 21.38
CA GLN A 201 -6.82 -5.10 22.61
C GLN A 201 -5.92 -5.81 23.65
N ASN A 202 -5.93 -7.12 23.69
CA ASN A 202 -5.07 -7.88 24.59
C ASN A 202 -3.58 -7.88 24.17
N LEU A 203 -3.25 -7.42 22.95
CA LEU A 203 -1.88 -7.26 22.45
C LEU A 203 -1.25 -5.95 22.97
N LYS A 204 -1.21 -5.76 24.29
CA LYS A 204 -0.81 -4.49 24.95
C LYS A 204 0.47 -3.86 24.43
N GLN A 205 1.46 -4.67 24.10
CA GLN A 205 2.77 -4.19 23.61
C GLN A 205 2.72 -3.61 22.19
N TYR A 206 1.63 -3.86 21.44
CA TYR A 206 1.46 -3.42 20.05
C TYR A 206 0.33 -2.41 19.86
N GLN A 207 -0.25 -1.88 20.95
CA GLN A 207 -1.38 -0.95 20.90
C GLN A 207 -1.04 0.38 20.16
N GLU A 208 0.22 0.77 20.17
CA GLU A 208 0.70 1.97 19.47
C GLU A 208 0.96 1.72 17.98
N GLU A 209 0.98 0.45 17.53
CA GLU A 209 1.21 0.13 16.14
C GLU A 209 0.01 0.52 15.27
N PRO A 210 0.19 1.36 14.23
CA PRO A 210 -0.91 1.84 13.41
C PRO A 210 -1.75 0.73 12.78
N LEU A 211 -1.10 -0.40 12.39
CA LEU A 211 -1.80 -1.55 11.83
C LEU A 211 -2.78 -2.17 12.84
N VAL A 212 -2.38 -2.30 14.10
CA VAL A 212 -3.22 -2.89 15.16
C VAL A 212 -4.41 -1.99 15.45
N ARG A 213 -4.21 -0.67 15.59
CA ARG A 213 -5.29 0.29 15.80
C ARG A 213 -6.32 0.28 14.66
N ILE A 214 -5.87 0.19 13.42
CA ILE A 214 -6.76 0.10 12.25
C ILE A 214 -7.51 -1.24 12.26
N ALA A 215 -6.83 -2.34 12.55
CA ALA A 215 -7.45 -3.66 12.62
C ALA A 215 -8.52 -3.72 13.73
N GLU A 216 -8.27 -3.10 14.89
CA GLU A 216 -9.26 -2.97 15.97
C GLU A 216 -10.54 -2.26 15.52
N GLN A 217 -10.39 -1.12 14.83
CA GLN A 217 -11.52 -0.37 14.28
C GLN A 217 -12.30 -1.20 13.28
N ILE A 218 -11.61 -1.89 12.38
CA ILE A 218 -12.24 -2.73 11.36
C ILE A 218 -12.95 -3.92 12.03
N CYS A 219 -12.28 -4.67 12.90
CA CYS A 219 -12.90 -5.80 13.60
C CYS A 219 -14.18 -5.40 14.33
N ARG A 220 -14.16 -4.28 15.06
CA ARG A 220 -15.30 -3.86 15.85
C ARG A 220 -16.44 -3.33 15.01
N TRP A 221 -16.15 -2.53 13.95
CA TRP A 221 -17.15 -1.68 13.33
C TRP A 221 -17.43 -1.95 11.85
N HIS A 222 -16.89 -2.99 11.24
CA HIS A 222 -17.17 -3.30 9.83
C HIS A 222 -18.63 -3.72 9.56
N HIS A 223 -19.41 -4.04 10.58
CA HIS A 223 -20.85 -4.28 10.50
C HIS A 223 -21.71 -3.10 10.99
N GLU A 224 -21.10 -1.96 11.31
CA GLU A 224 -21.85 -0.74 11.50
C GLU A 224 -22.42 -0.24 10.16
N ARG A 225 -23.55 0.45 10.23
CA ARG A 225 -24.25 1.00 9.07
C ARG A 225 -24.34 2.51 9.18
N TYR A 226 -24.21 3.19 8.06
CA TYR A 226 -24.18 4.65 8.02
C TYR A 226 -25.46 5.29 8.61
N ASP A 227 -26.59 4.56 8.61
CA ASP A 227 -27.87 4.97 9.21
C ASP A 227 -27.99 4.68 10.73
N GLY A 228 -26.97 4.07 11.35
CA GLY A 228 -26.95 3.72 12.76
C GLY A 228 -27.70 2.43 13.12
N LYS A 229 -28.10 1.62 12.12
CA LYS A 229 -28.79 0.34 12.34
C LYS A 229 -27.84 -0.86 12.32
N GLY A 230 -26.54 -0.60 12.38
CA GLY A 230 -25.50 -1.60 12.45
C GLY A 230 -25.27 -2.17 13.85
N TYR A 231 -24.19 -2.88 14.02
CA TYR A 231 -23.73 -3.43 15.29
C TYR A 231 -22.19 -3.43 15.35
N PRO A 232 -21.58 -3.49 16.55
CA PRO A 232 -22.14 -3.76 17.88
C PRO A 232 -22.62 -2.51 18.63
N ASP A 233 -22.17 -1.30 18.24
CA ASP A 233 -22.36 -0.07 19.04
C ASP A 233 -23.47 0.83 18.48
N GLY A 234 -23.96 0.60 17.26
CA GLY A 234 -24.97 1.41 16.59
C GLY A 234 -24.46 2.80 16.18
N LEU A 235 -23.18 2.91 15.83
CA LEU A 235 -22.55 4.14 15.36
C LEU A 235 -23.20 4.64 14.07
N LYS A 236 -23.27 5.98 13.90
CA LYS A 236 -23.94 6.59 12.77
C LYS A 236 -23.04 7.56 12.03
N GLY A 237 -23.10 7.53 10.70
CA GLY A 237 -22.38 8.49 9.87
C GLY A 237 -20.86 8.42 10.08
N ASP A 238 -20.29 9.58 10.37
CA ASP A 238 -18.84 9.73 10.56
C ASP A 238 -18.33 9.29 11.95
N GLU A 239 -19.20 8.86 12.85
CA GLU A 239 -18.77 8.18 14.07
C GLU A 239 -18.10 6.84 13.74
N ILE A 240 -18.46 6.25 12.59
CA ILE A 240 -17.84 5.03 12.09
C ILE A 240 -16.50 5.41 11.45
N PRO A 241 -15.35 4.85 11.89
CA PRO A 241 -14.07 5.10 11.24
C PRO A 241 -14.10 4.76 9.75
N ILE A 242 -13.48 5.60 8.91
CA ILE A 242 -13.48 5.39 7.45
C ILE A 242 -12.90 4.02 7.07
N SER A 243 -11.92 3.51 7.82
CA SER A 243 -11.37 2.17 7.66
C SER A 243 -12.44 1.08 7.73
N ALA A 244 -13.34 1.16 8.72
CA ALA A 244 -14.43 0.23 8.89
C ALA A 244 -15.53 0.43 7.82
N GLN A 245 -15.85 1.67 7.46
CA GLN A 245 -16.85 1.97 6.42
C GLN A 245 -16.46 1.38 5.05
N VAL A 246 -15.18 1.52 4.66
CA VAL A 246 -14.69 1.01 3.37
C VAL A 246 -14.67 -0.52 3.36
N VAL A 247 -14.22 -1.15 4.46
CA VAL A 247 -14.20 -2.61 4.57
C VAL A 247 -15.61 -3.18 4.60
N SER A 248 -16.57 -2.53 5.29
CA SER A 248 -17.99 -2.90 5.27
C SER A 248 -18.56 -2.96 3.84
N LEU A 249 -18.25 -1.95 3.02
CA LEU A 249 -18.70 -1.91 1.64
C LEU A 249 -18.04 -3.00 0.80
N ALA A 250 -16.74 -3.23 0.99
CA ALA A 250 -15.98 -4.27 0.29
C ALA A 250 -16.48 -5.68 0.65
N ASP A 251 -16.74 -5.94 1.93
CA ASP A 251 -17.26 -7.22 2.41
C ASP A 251 -18.65 -7.51 1.84
N VAL A 252 -19.55 -6.53 1.88
CA VAL A 252 -20.90 -6.70 1.32
C VAL A 252 -20.84 -6.97 -0.18
N TYR A 253 -20.01 -6.25 -0.95
CA TYR A 253 -19.87 -6.51 -2.38
C TYR A 253 -19.35 -7.91 -2.63
N ASP A 254 -18.31 -8.35 -1.94
CA ASP A 254 -17.74 -9.69 -2.09
C ASP A 254 -18.74 -10.78 -1.67
N ALA A 255 -19.47 -10.57 -0.58
CA ALA A 255 -20.52 -11.48 -0.13
C ALA A 255 -21.70 -11.63 -1.13
N LEU A 256 -21.93 -10.60 -1.95
CA LEU A 256 -22.95 -10.67 -3.01
C LEU A 256 -22.45 -11.40 -4.26
N THR A 257 -21.22 -11.14 -4.67
CA THR A 257 -20.68 -11.57 -5.97
C THR A 257 -19.98 -12.93 -5.94
N ASN A 258 -19.64 -13.45 -4.77
CA ASN A 258 -19.05 -14.77 -4.63
C ASN A 258 -20.07 -15.84 -4.26
N GLU A 259 -19.83 -17.05 -4.76
CA GLU A 259 -20.62 -18.21 -4.40
C GLU A 259 -20.29 -18.65 -2.98
N ARG A 260 -21.31 -18.86 -2.15
CA ARG A 260 -21.20 -19.43 -0.81
C ARG A 260 -22.00 -20.73 -0.73
N VAL A 261 -21.70 -21.58 0.23
CA VAL A 261 -22.33 -22.91 0.38
C VAL A 261 -23.86 -22.88 0.25
N TYR A 262 -24.50 -21.76 0.61
CA TYR A 262 -25.96 -21.60 0.60
C TYR A 262 -26.48 -20.49 -0.32
N LYS A 263 -25.60 -19.84 -1.12
CA LYS A 263 -26.00 -18.70 -1.96
C LYS A 263 -25.23 -18.68 -3.27
N LYS A 264 -25.96 -18.68 -4.39
CA LYS A 264 -25.37 -18.47 -5.71
C LYS A 264 -24.84 -17.03 -5.82
N ALA A 265 -23.77 -16.85 -6.55
CA ALA A 265 -23.21 -15.55 -6.87
C ALA A 265 -24.24 -14.67 -7.59
N ILE A 266 -24.36 -13.43 -7.18
CA ILE A 266 -25.18 -12.42 -7.83
C ILE A 266 -24.32 -11.73 -8.90
N PRO A 267 -24.84 -11.50 -10.12
CA PRO A 267 -24.11 -10.76 -11.16
C PRO A 267 -23.66 -9.40 -10.68
N HIS A 268 -22.48 -8.99 -11.12
CA HIS A 268 -21.82 -7.74 -10.75
C HIS A 268 -22.77 -6.52 -10.77
N GLU A 269 -23.45 -6.28 -11.90
CA GLU A 269 -24.36 -5.13 -12.07
C GLU A 269 -25.53 -5.16 -11.05
N LYS A 270 -26.06 -6.36 -10.77
CA LYS A 270 -27.12 -6.49 -9.78
C LYS A 270 -26.63 -6.28 -8.36
N ALA A 271 -25.42 -6.71 -8.04
CA ALA A 271 -24.79 -6.45 -6.74
C ALA A 271 -24.57 -4.94 -6.51
N ILE A 272 -24.07 -4.22 -7.52
CA ILE A 272 -23.95 -2.75 -7.48
C ILE A 272 -25.32 -2.10 -7.27
N GLU A 273 -26.34 -2.50 -8.02
CA GLU A 273 -27.72 -1.97 -7.86
C GLU A 273 -28.23 -2.15 -6.43
N MET A 274 -28.11 -3.36 -5.85
CA MET A 274 -28.55 -3.66 -4.49
C MET A 274 -27.84 -2.82 -3.42
N ILE A 275 -26.54 -2.56 -3.61
CA ILE A 275 -25.75 -1.71 -2.73
C ILE A 275 -26.24 -0.25 -2.81
N VAL A 276 -26.41 0.25 -4.03
CA VAL A 276 -26.83 1.65 -4.28
C VAL A 276 -28.26 1.91 -3.80
N THR A 277 -29.16 0.96 -3.99
CA THR A 277 -30.57 1.07 -3.50
C THR A 277 -30.71 0.88 -2.00
N GLY A 278 -29.64 0.44 -1.31
CA GLY A 278 -29.65 0.24 0.14
C GLY A 278 -30.30 -1.06 0.61
N GLU A 279 -30.55 -2.04 -0.30
CA GLU A 279 -31.07 -3.37 0.06
C GLU A 279 -30.15 -4.12 1.02
N CYS A 280 -28.84 -3.82 0.96
CA CYS A 280 -27.82 -4.45 1.81
C CYS A 280 -27.44 -3.59 3.02
N GLY A 281 -28.13 -2.50 3.28
CA GLY A 281 -27.84 -1.48 4.29
C GLY A 281 -27.40 -0.16 3.68
N GLN A 282 -27.31 0.86 4.54
CA GLN A 282 -26.92 2.19 4.12
C GLN A 282 -25.40 2.39 4.29
N PHE A 283 -24.76 2.87 3.25
CA PHE A 283 -23.33 3.17 3.23
C PHE A 283 -23.09 4.69 3.13
N ASN A 284 -21.86 5.11 3.38
CA ASN A 284 -21.44 6.49 3.18
C ASN A 284 -21.68 6.90 1.72
N PRO A 285 -22.44 8.00 1.45
CA PRO A 285 -22.75 8.44 0.09
C PRO A 285 -21.50 8.65 -0.78
N MET A 286 -20.41 9.15 -0.19
CA MET A 286 -19.16 9.35 -0.91
C MET A 286 -18.50 8.03 -1.32
N LEU A 287 -18.60 6.98 -0.51
CA LEU A 287 -18.13 5.65 -0.87
C LEU A 287 -18.99 5.00 -1.97
N ILE A 288 -20.30 5.26 -1.96
CA ILE A 288 -21.19 4.84 -3.06
C ILE A 288 -20.79 5.52 -4.37
N GLU A 289 -20.50 6.82 -4.35
CA GLU A 289 -19.98 7.51 -5.53
C GLU A 289 -18.66 6.93 -6.01
N CYS A 290 -17.72 6.65 -5.08
CA CYS A 290 -16.46 5.99 -5.41
C CYS A 290 -16.70 4.62 -6.07
N LEU A 291 -17.60 3.81 -5.50
CA LEU A 291 -17.96 2.49 -6.03
C LEU A 291 -18.48 2.58 -7.48
N LEU A 292 -19.40 3.52 -7.74
CA LEU A 292 -19.96 3.73 -9.08
C LEU A 292 -18.92 4.16 -10.11
N GLU A 293 -17.92 4.96 -9.70
CA GLU A 293 -16.86 5.39 -10.59
C GLU A 293 -15.81 4.33 -10.91
N ILE A 294 -15.64 3.32 -10.04
CA ILE A 294 -14.68 2.22 -10.24
C ILE A 294 -15.35 0.90 -10.64
N LYS A 295 -16.66 0.86 -10.81
CA LYS A 295 -17.41 -0.39 -11.01
C LYS A 295 -16.89 -1.24 -12.16
N GLU A 296 -16.51 -0.63 -13.28
CA GLU A 296 -15.98 -1.34 -14.45
C GLU A 296 -14.57 -1.93 -14.20
N ASP A 297 -13.80 -1.30 -13.31
CA ASP A 297 -12.44 -1.75 -12.97
C ASP A 297 -12.45 -2.94 -12.00
N ILE A 298 -13.49 -3.07 -11.18
CA ILE A 298 -13.56 -4.08 -10.11
C ILE A 298 -13.41 -5.51 -10.66
N PRO A 299 -14.23 -5.97 -11.62
CA PRO A 299 -14.11 -7.34 -12.13
C PRO A 299 -12.74 -7.62 -12.76
N ILE A 300 -12.19 -6.62 -13.46
CA ILE A 300 -10.87 -6.72 -14.10
C ILE A 300 -9.77 -6.92 -13.05
N GLN A 301 -9.79 -6.14 -11.97
CA GLN A 301 -8.77 -6.21 -10.92
C GLN A 301 -8.86 -7.51 -10.11
N LEU A 302 -10.07 -7.99 -9.83
CA LEU A 302 -10.29 -9.25 -9.14
C LEU A 302 -9.80 -10.43 -10.01
N MET A 303 -10.14 -10.46 -11.29
CA MET A 303 -9.71 -11.49 -12.22
C MET A 303 -8.19 -11.50 -12.43
N ASN A 304 -7.56 -10.36 -12.56
CA ASN A 304 -6.10 -10.24 -12.67
C ASN A 304 -5.36 -10.78 -11.43
N ALA A 305 -5.96 -10.65 -10.26
CA ALA A 305 -5.41 -11.19 -9.02
C ALA A 305 -5.53 -12.72 -8.94
N GLU A 306 -6.58 -13.29 -9.50
CA GLU A 306 -6.72 -14.75 -9.67
C GLU A 306 -5.66 -15.33 -10.61
N TYR A 307 -5.46 -14.71 -11.76
CA TYR A 307 -4.46 -15.13 -12.75
C TYR A 307 -3.03 -15.14 -12.21
N ARG A 308 -2.65 -14.14 -11.41
CA ARG A 308 -1.31 -14.06 -10.79
C ARG A 308 -1.04 -15.16 -9.78
N ASN A 309 -2.06 -15.78 -9.22
CA ASN A 309 -1.94 -16.87 -8.24
C ASN A 309 -2.09 -18.27 -8.84
N SER A 310 -2.60 -18.39 -10.06
CA SER A 310 -2.66 -19.66 -10.79
C SER A 310 -1.31 -20.07 -11.43
N TRP A 311 -0.34 -19.15 -11.45
CA TRP A 311 1.04 -19.47 -11.85
C TRP A 311 1.74 -20.24 -10.73
N THR A 312 1.78 -21.56 -10.88
CA THR A 312 2.60 -22.41 -10.01
C THR A 312 4.07 -22.28 -10.41
N PRO A 313 5.03 -22.43 -9.47
CA PRO A 313 6.47 -22.40 -9.78
C PRO A 313 6.93 -23.42 -10.82
N LEU A 314 6.10 -24.36 -11.20
CA LEU A 314 6.39 -25.39 -12.22
C LEU A 314 6.42 -24.86 -13.66
N ASP A 315 5.76 -23.73 -13.94
CA ASP A 315 5.71 -23.15 -15.29
C ASP A 315 6.98 -22.37 -15.67
N VAL A 316 7.88 -22.13 -14.70
CA VAL A 316 9.15 -21.43 -14.94
C VAL A 316 10.27 -22.36 -15.46
N TRP A 317 10.12 -23.69 -15.34
CA TRP A 317 11.15 -24.67 -15.74
C TRP A 317 10.83 -25.43 -17.03
N GLY A 318 9.72 -25.12 -17.69
CA GLY A 318 9.27 -25.80 -18.92
C GLY A 318 9.81 -25.23 -20.24
N GLY A 319 10.73 -24.27 -20.24
CA GLY A 319 11.24 -23.59 -21.43
C GLY A 319 12.73 -23.85 -21.73
N GLY A 320 13.13 -25.12 -21.88
CA GLY A 320 14.53 -25.39 -22.23
C GLY A 320 14.78 -26.83 -22.63
N ASN A 321 14.27 -27.27 -23.79
CA ASN A 321 14.91 -28.31 -24.62
C ASN A 321 14.09 -28.56 -25.89
N ALA A 322 14.33 -27.77 -26.92
CA ALA A 322 14.00 -28.12 -28.29
C ALA A 322 14.96 -27.39 -29.24
N LEU A 323 16.20 -27.82 -29.24
CA LEU A 323 17.12 -27.63 -30.37
C LEU A 323 18.26 -28.62 -30.19
N MET A 324 18.11 -29.80 -30.81
CA MET A 324 19.13 -30.64 -31.38
C MET A 324 18.51 -31.96 -31.87
N THR A 325 18.09 -31.98 -33.06
CA THR A 325 18.40 -32.97 -34.11
C THR A 325 18.10 -32.36 -35.46
#